data_ca6936d3813ba6b82994c028c2d85e65
#
_entry.id   ca6936d3813ba6b82994c028c2d85e65
#
_cell.length_a   1.000
_cell.length_b   1.000
_cell.length_c   1.000
_cell.angle_alpha   90.00
_cell.angle_beta   90.00
_cell.angle_gamma   90.00
#
_symmetry.space_group_name_H-M   'P 1'
#
loop_
_entity.id
_entity.type
_entity.pdbx_description
1 polymer ?
#
loop_
_entity_poly.entity_id
_entity_poly.type
_entity_poly.pdbx_seq_one_letter_code
_entity_poly.pdbx_strand_id
1 'polypeptide(L)'
;MSLNHCIKQVSEYDPDKYLALMTCNSQLKKIMFPIYALNVEISRIPYITSDRIIAEMRLQWWLDLLSSFEGSGPVVDHPIAHALKEHLVNNKIGVRLLKETVRARIWDINSSHHQNELDLWNYIEYTSSNLLKSCLGSDVSITSYGRGVGMAFYLLAVPKLLELGRNPLPDFSDDALYNLAKKATAEIDCARNNTLDRQTVAGFRLGWMAPIVIRKIMKKPQLVLSG
;
A
#
# COMPACT_ATOMS: atom_id res chain seq x y z
N MET A 1 -10.99 16.27 -14.76
CA MET A 1 -11.04 14.92 -15.36
C MET A 1 -10.15 13.90 -14.66
N SER A 2 -8.90 14.20 -14.37
CA SER A 2 -7.91 13.26 -13.79
C SER A 2 -8.28 12.72 -12.40
N LEU A 3 -8.74 13.58 -11.47
CA LEU A 3 -9.16 13.15 -10.14
C LEU A 3 -10.36 12.18 -10.18
N ASN A 4 -11.35 12.44 -11.03
CA ASN A 4 -12.53 11.57 -11.18
C ASN A 4 -12.14 10.16 -11.69
N HIS A 5 -11.12 10.08 -12.57
CA HIS A 5 -10.57 8.81 -13.01
C HIS A 5 -9.94 8.05 -11.82
N CYS A 6 -9.13 8.71 -11.00
CA CYS A 6 -8.53 8.13 -9.79
C CYS A 6 -9.61 7.62 -8.81
N ILE A 7 -10.64 8.42 -8.57
CA ILE A 7 -11.77 8.05 -7.70
C ILE A 7 -12.47 6.79 -8.23
N LYS A 8 -12.79 6.76 -9.54
CA LYS A 8 -13.43 5.61 -10.18
C LYS A 8 -12.57 4.35 -10.04
N GLN A 9 -11.28 4.45 -10.30
CA GLN A 9 -10.37 3.32 -10.24
C GLN A 9 -10.25 2.75 -8.82
N VAL A 10 -10.11 3.61 -7.81
CA VAL A 10 -10.08 3.14 -6.41
C VAL A 10 -11.43 2.53 -6.01
N SER A 11 -12.56 3.11 -6.45
CA SER A 11 -13.88 2.55 -6.13
C SER A 11 -14.11 1.17 -6.74
N GLU A 12 -13.53 0.90 -7.90
CA GLU A 12 -13.69 -0.36 -8.63
C GLU A 12 -12.80 -1.48 -8.07
N TYR A 13 -11.55 -1.15 -7.68
CA TYR A 13 -10.54 -2.15 -7.35
C TYR A 13 -10.11 -2.19 -5.87
N ASP A 14 -10.48 -1.18 -5.07
CA ASP A 14 -10.24 -1.13 -3.62
C ASP A 14 -11.40 -0.39 -2.92
N PRO A 15 -12.62 -1.00 -2.89
CA PRO A 15 -13.82 -0.35 -2.37
C PRO A 15 -13.71 0.04 -0.90
N ASP A 16 -12.96 -0.69 -0.08
CA ASP A 16 -12.76 -0.37 1.34
C ASP A 16 -11.95 0.92 1.51
N LYS A 17 -10.89 1.08 0.72
CA LYS A 17 -10.12 2.34 0.70
C LYS A 17 -10.94 3.48 0.12
N TYR A 18 -11.74 3.21 -0.92
CA TYR A 18 -12.66 4.21 -1.49
C TYR A 18 -13.61 4.76 -0.42
N LEU A 19 -14.29 3.88 0.33
CA LEU A 19 -15.22 4.30 1.39
C LEU A 19 -14.52 5.14 2.46
N ALA A 20 -13.33 4.72 2.90
CA ALA A 20 -12.53 5.48 3.86
C ALA A 20 -12.14 6.87 3.31
N LEU A 21 -11.64 6.93 2.07
CA LEU A 21 -11.23 8.17 1.42
C LEU A 21 -12.42 9.14 1.21
N MET A 22 -13.62 8.61 0.96
CA MET A 22 -14.81 9.44 0.82
C MET A 22 -15.17 10.20 2.11
N THR A 23 -14.68 9.78 3.27
CA THR A 23 -14.86 10.50 4.54
C THR A 23 -13.84 11.63 4.76
N CYS A 24 -12.82 11.75 3.91
CA CYS A 24 -11.80 12.80 3.98
C CYS A 24 -12.34 14.13 3.42
N ASN A 25 -11.72 15.25 3.83
CA ASN A 25 -12.00 16.54 3.22
C ASN A 25 -11.51 16.62 1.75
N SER A 26 -11.95 17.64 1.02
CA SER A 26 -11.65 17.78 -0.41
C SER A 26 -10.16 17.89 -0.71
N GLN A 27 -9.39 18.55 0.15
CA GLN A 27 -7.94 18.69 -0.03
C GLN A 27 -7.21 17.35 0.10
N LEU A 28 -7.54 16.60 1.15
CA LEU A 28 -6.93 15.29 1.36
C LEU A 28 -7.33 14.28 0.28
N LYS A 29 -8.57 14.34 -0.22
CA LYS A 29 -9.01 13.55 -1.38
C LYS A 29 -8.17 13.79 -2.63
N LYS A 30 -7.83 15.04 -2.92
CA LYS A 30 -6.99 15.41 -4.08
C LYS A 30 -5.58 14.82 -3.99
N ILE A 31 -5.07 14.59 -2.77
CA ILE A 31 -3.76 13.99 -2.52
C ILE A 31 -3.85 12.47 -2.55
N MET A 32 -4.79 11.90 -1.80
CA MET A 32 -4.81 10.48 -1.53
C MET A 32 -5.36 9.64 -2.69
N PHE A 33 -6.42 10.09 -3.39
CA PHE A 33 -6.95 9.31 -4.50
C PHE A 33 -5.95 9.03 -5.62
N PRO A 34 -5.13 10.00 -6.08
CA PRO A 34 -4.09 9.71 -7.07
C PRO A 34 -3.04 8.70 -6.59
N ILE A 35 -2.61 8.78 -5.34
CA ILE A 35 -1.63 7.87 -4.75
C ILE A 35 -2.20 6.46 -4.61
N TYR A 36 -3.45 6.32 -4.16
CA TYR A 36 -4.10 5.01 -4.08
C TYR A 36 -4.50 4.45 -5.44
N ALA A 37 -4.80 5.30 -6.44
CA ALA A 37 -4.98 4.87 -7.83
C ALA A 37 -3.67 4.34 -8.42
N LEU A 38 -2.53 4.99 -8.17
CA LEU A 38 -1.21 4.44 -8.51
C LEU A 38 -1.01 3.07 -7.85
N ASN A 39 -1.31 2.94 -6.55
CA ASN A 39 -1.16 1.66 -5.86
C ASN A 39 -2.03 0.56 -6.50
N VAL A 40 -3.27 0.87 -6.89
CA VAL A 40 -4.13 -0.08 -7.63
C VAL A 40 -3.48 -0.50 -8.94
N GLU A 41 -2.96 0.44 -9.73
CA GLU A 41 -2.28 0.13 -11.00
C GLU A 41 -1.11 -0.83 -10.80
N ILE A 42 -0.17 -0.48 -9.92
CA ILE A 42 1.08 -1.26 -9.76
C ILE A 42 0.84 -2.60 -9.07
N SER A 43 -0.10 -2.70 -8.12
CA SER A 43 -0.41 -3.95 -7.43
C SER A 43 -1.12 -4.97 -8.31
N ARG A 44 -1.80 -4.52 -9.37
CA ARG A 44 -2.53 -5.38 -10.31
C ARG A 44 -1.68 -5.90 -11.46
N ILE A 45 -0.49 -5.34 -11.67
CA ILE A 45 0.38 -5.74 -12.79
C ILE A 45 0.56 -7.27 -12.87
N PRO A 46 0.86 -8.01 -11.76
CA PRO A 46 1.05 -9.46 -11.81
C PRO A 46 -0.22 -10.26 -12.17
N TYR A 47 -1.39 -9.62 -12.14
CA TYR A 47 -2.68 -10.25 -12.46
C TYR A 47 -3.17 -9.91 -13.88
N ILE A 48 -2.57 -8.88 -14.51
CA ILE A 48 -2.93 -8.42 -15.85
C ILE A 48 -2.11 -9.14 -16.91
N THR A 49 -0.89 -9.51 -16.61
CA THR A 49 0.01 -10.22 -17.54
C THR A 49 0.80 -11.30 -16.81
N SER A 50 0.92 -12.46 -17.46
CA SER A 50 1.81 -13.55 -17.02
C SER A 50 3.23 -13.40 -17.57
N ASP A 51 3.44 -12.50 -18.53
CA ASP A 51 4.77 -12.22 -19.08
C ASP A 51 5.54 -11.30 -18.11
N ARG A 52 6.62 -11.86 -17.54
CA ARG A 52 7.48 -11.17 -16.59
C ARG A 52 8.10 -9.90 -17.16
N ILE A 53 8.55 -9.95 -18.42
CA ILE A 53 9.22 -8.81 -19.07
C ILE A 53 8.21 -7.66 -19.22
N ILE A 54 7.00 -7.96 -19.66
CA ILE A 54 5.93 -6.96 -19.79
C ILE A 54 5.58 -6.38 -18.42
N ALA A 55 5.51 -7.21 -17.37
CA ALA A 55 5.23 -6.76 -16.00
C ALA A 55 6.33 -5.82 -15.47
N GLU A 56 7.61 -6.19 -15.67
CA GLU A 56 8.75 -5.36 -15.28
C GLU A 56 8.79 -4.03 -16.07
N MET A 57 8.51 -4.05 -17.37
CA MET A 57 8.43 -2.84 -18.20
C MET A 57 7.33 -1.88 -17.71
N ARG A 58 6.17 -2.40 -17.25
CA ARG A 58 5.10 -1.58 -16.68
C ARG A 58 5.51 -0.91 -15.38
N LEU A 59 6.22 -1.62 -14.49
CA LEU A 59 6.78 -1.01 -13.28
C LEU A 59 7.86 0.03 -13.60
N GLN A 60 8.75 -0.28 -14.58
CA GLN A 60 9.78 0.66 -15.01
C GLN A 60 9.18 1.95 -15.56
N TRP A 61 8.12 1.84 -16.36
CA TRP A 61 7.40 3.03 -16.86
C TRP A 61 6.91 3.93 -15.71
N TRP A 62 6.38 3.37 -14.62
CA TRP A 62 5.99 4.15 -13.44
C TRP A 62 7.19 4.78 -12.72
N LEU A 63 8.34 4.09 -12.66
CA LEU A 63 9.57 4.65 -12.09
C LEU A 63 10.09 5.84 -12.92
N ASP A 64 10.07 5.72 -14.23
CA ASP A 64 10.51 6.79 -15.14
C ASP A 64 9.56 8.00 -15.05
N LEU A 65 8.25 7.75 -15.02
CA LEU A 65 7.24 8.78 -14.83
C LEU A 65 7.43 9.53 -13.50
N LEU A 66 7.57 8.83 -12.39
CA LEU A 66 7.80 9.46 -11.08
C LEU A 66 9.12 10.24 -11.06
N SER A 67 10.16 9.75 -11.75
CA SER A 67 11.43 10.46 -11.87
C SER A 67 11.30 11.74 -12.68
N SER A 68 10.42 11.79 -13.68
CA SER A 68 10.15 13.00 -14.47
C SER A 68 9.56 14.14 -13.65
N PHE A 69 8.95 13.87 -12.49
CA PHE A 69 8.41 14.90 -11.59
C PHE A 69 9.50 15.67 -10.84
N GLU A 70 10.73 15.18 -10.82
CA GLU A 70 11.89 15.84 -10.23
C GLU A 70 12.58 16.83 -11.19
N GLY A 71 12.14 16.86 -12.48
CA GLY A 71 12.71 17.70 -13.54
C GLY A 71 11.68 18.31 -14.46
N SER A 72 12.15 18.89 -15.57
CA SER A 72 11.31 19.49 -16.63
C SER A 72 10.85 18.48 -17.70
N GLY A 73 10.74 17.20 -17.33
CA GLY A 73 10.37 16.13 -18.25
C GLY A 73 8.99 16.34 -18.90
N PRO A 74 8.76 15.74 -20.09
CA PRO A 74 7.50 15.84 -20.79
C PRO A 74 6.35 15.31 -19.93
N VAL A 75 5.20 15.96 -20.06
CA VAL A 75 3.96 15.51 -19.41
C VAL A 75 3.45 14.31 -20.21
N VAL A 76 3.44 13.13 -19.58
CA VAL A 76 2.83 11.93 -20.16
C VAL A 76 1.31 12.08 -20.07
N ASP A 77 0.59 11.85 -21.17
CA ASP A 77 -0.88 11.89 -21.18
C ASP A 77 -1.47 10.65 -20.51
N HIS A 78 -1.49 10.68 -19.17
CA HIS A 78 -2.06 9.62 -18.35
C HIS A 78 -2.82 10.25 -17.16
N PRO A 79 -4.10 9.87 -16.93
CA PRO A 79 -4.95 10.54 -15.95
C PRO A 79 -4.37 10.53 -14.53
N ILE A 80 -3.83 9.38 -14.07
CA ILE A 80 -3.21 9.27 -12.74
C ILE A 80 -1.94 10.10 -12.67
N ALA A 81 -1.12 10.11 -13.74
CA ALA A 81 0.10 10.91 -13.81
C ALA A 81 -0.16 12.40 -13.63
N HIS A 82 -1.18 12.92 -14.32
CA HIS A 82 -1.58 14.32 -14.17
C HIS A 82 -1.99 14.65 -12.73
N ALA A 83 -2.84 13.79 -12.12
CA ALA A 83 -3.30 14.00 -10.75
C ALA A 83 -2.16 13.87 -9.71
N LEU A 84 -1.22 12.96 -9.91
CA LEU A 84 -0.03 12.82 -9.06
C LEU A 84 0.89 14.02 -9.17
N LYS A 85 1.12 14.52 -10.38
CA LYS A 85 2.02 15.67 -10.61
C LYS A 85 1.58 16.91 -9.85
N GLU A 86 0.28 17.18 -9.78
CA GLU A 86 -0.27 18.33 -9.02
C GLU A 86 0.20 18.35 -7.55
N HIS A 87 0.37 17.15 -6.94
CA HIS A 87 0.80 17.03 -5.55
C HIS A 87 2.31 16.81 -5.40
N LEU A 88 2.95 16.11 -6.33
CA LEU A 88 4.31 15.62 -6.17
C LEU A 88 5.39 16.53 -6.74
N VAL A 89 5.06 17.49 -7.64
CA VAL A 89 6.05 18.34 -8.32
C VAL A 89 7.01 19.07 -7.36
N ASN A 90 6.54 19.41 -6.16
CA ASN A 90 7.34 20.05 -5.13
C ASN A 90 7.57 19.14 -3.89
N ASN A 91 7.27 17.86 -4.00
CA ASN A 91 7.36 16.89 -2.91
C ASN A 91 8.35 15.77 -3.26
N LYS A 92 9.65 16.09 -3.25
CA LYS A 92 10.72 15.13 -3.54
C LYS A 92 10.70 13.90 -2.62
N ILE A 93 10.30 14.08 -1.35
CA ILE A 93 10.18 12.97 -0.39
C ILE A 93 9.05 12.05 -0.83
N GLY A 94 7.89 12.58 -1.20
CA GLY A 94 6.77 11.80 -1.71
C GLY A 94 7.12 11.02 -2.98
N VAL A 95 7.80 11.65 -3.93
CA VAL A 95 8.29 10.98 -5.15
C VAL A 95 9.21 9.81 -4.80
N ARG A 96 10.19 10.01 -3.91
CA ARG A 96 11.10 8.95 -3.48
C ARG A 96 10.34 7.78 -2.85
N LEU A 97 9.42 8.04 -1.93
CA LEU A 97 8.63 7.02 -1.25
C LEU A 97 7.79 6.20 -2.25
N LEU A 98 7.16 6.84 -3.23
CA LEU A 98 6.40 6.14 -4.26
C LEU A 98 7.30 5.33 -5.21
N LYS A 99 8.49 5.81 -5.54
CA LYS A 99 9.49 5.02 -6.31
C LYS A 99 9.93 3.76 -5.54
N GLU A 100 10.13 3.86 -4.22
CA GLU A 100 10.41 2.70 -3.36
C GLU A 100 9.22 1.73 -3.35
N THR A 101 7.99 2.23 -3.29
CA THR A 101 6.78 1.40 -3.39
C THR A 101 6.72 0.64 -4.72
N VAL A 102 6.98 1.31 -5.85
CA VAL A 102 6.98 0.66 -7.17
C VAL A 102 8.07 -0.42 -7.25
N ARG A 103 9.28 -0.15 -6.74
CA ARG A 103 10.38 -1.13 -6.72
C ARG A 103 10.04 -2.36 -5.88
N ALA A 104 9.39 -2.18 -4.74
CA ALA A 104 8.98 -3.29 -3.89
C ALA A 104 8.00 -4.24 -4.60
N ARG A 105 7.21 -3.75 -5.56
CA ARG A 105 6.29 -4.58 -6.37
C ARG A 105 6.99 -5.53 -7.35
N ILE A 106 8.31 -5.40 -7.55
CA ILE A 106 9.10 -6.40 -8.30
C ILE A 106 9.01 -7.78 -7.61
N TRP A 107 8.89 -7.82 -6.28
CA TRP A 107 8.64 -9.05 -5.54
C TRP A 107 7.38 -9.78 -6.04
N ASP A 108 6.31 -9.03 -6.30
CA ASP A 108 5.04 -9.59 -6.78
C ASP A 108 5.16 -10.24 -8.18
N ILE A 109 6.09 -9.75 -9.02
CA ILE A 109 6.32 -10.29 -10.38
C ILE A 109 7.18 -11.55 -10.31
N ASN A 110 8.22 -11.55 -9.47
CA ASN A 110 9.21 -12.62 -9.43
C ASN A 110 8.73 -13.86 -8.67
N SER A 111 7.52 -13.85 -8.11
CA SER A 111 7.01 -14.93 -7.25
C SER A 111 8.00 -15.31 -6.14
N SER A 112 8.78 -14.32 -5.68
CA SER A 112 9.77 -14.51 -4.64
C SER A 112 9.08 -14.90 -3.32
N HIS A 113 9.83 -15.49 -2.40
CA HIS A 113 9.38 -15.70 -1.02
C HIS A 113 10.15 -14.75 -0.10
N HIS A 114 9.55 -14.38 1.00
CA HIS A 114 10.26 -13.64 2.05
C HIS A 114 11.18 -14.61 2.80
N GLN A 115 12.48 -14.32 2.83
CA GLN A 115 13.48 -15.20 3.45
C GLN A 115 13.30 -15.26 4.98
N ASN A 116 12.82 -14.18 5.56
CA ASN A 116 12.61 -14.04 6.99
C ASN A 116 11.54 -12.99 7.29
N GLU A 117 11.20 -12.83 8.56
CA GLU A 117 10.19 -11.87 9.00
C GLU A 117 10.58 -10.41 8.71
N LEU A 118 11.88 -10.08 8.75
CA LEU A 118 12.36 -8.72 8.48
C LEU A 118 12.11 -8.33 7.01
N ASP A 119 12.35 -9.25 6.08
CA ASP A 119 12.07 -9.03 4.64
C ASP A 119 10.58 -8.76 4.41
N LEU A 120 9.71 -9.52 5.10
CA LEU A 120 8.27 -9.31 5.03
C LEU A 120 7.90 -7.92 5.58
N TRP A 121 8.42 -7.52 6.74
CA TRP A 121 8.14 -6.20 7.31
C TRP A 121 8.65 -5.05 6.44
N ASN A 122 9.82 -5.21 5.80
CA ASN A 122 10.34 -4.23 4.85
C ASN A 122 9.42 -4.10 3.63
N TYR A 123 8.95 -5.23 3.08
CA TYR A 123 7.98 -5.21 1.99
C TYR A 123 6.69 -4.48 2.39
N ILE A 124 6.15 -4.77 3.59
CA ILE A 124 4.96 -4.10 4.12
C ILE A 124 5.21 -2.60 4.30
N GLU A 125 6.36 -2.19 4.82
CA GLU A 125 6.69 -0.78 4.96
C GLU A 125 6.72 -0.07 3.60
N TYR A 126 7.40 -0.64 2.61
CA TYR A 126 7.48 -0.04 1.28
C TYR A 126 6.13 0.00 0.56
N THR A 127 5.29 -1.02 0.69
CA THR A 127 4.03 -1.11 -0.06
C THR A 127 2.81 -0.53 0.65
N SER A 128 2.89 -0.26 1.95
CA SER A 128 1.79 0.30 2.75
C SER A 128 2.16 1.60 3.44
N SER A 129 3.21 1.62 4.29
CA SER A 129 3.57 2.84 5.02
C SER A 129 3.99 3.97 4.09
N ASN A 130 4.74 3.67 3.01
CA ASN A 130 5.19 4.68 2.07
C ASN A 130 4.03 5.39 1.37
N LEU A 131 2.90 4.71 1.12
CA LEU A 131 1.70 5.36 0.58
C LEU A 131 1.15 6.39 1.55
N LEU A 132 1.01 6.05 2.83
CA LEU A 132 0.55 6.99 3.86
C LEU A 132 1.56 8.12 4.08
N LYS A 133 2.86 7.81 4.15
CA LYS A 133 3.92 8.83 4.31
C LYS A 133 3.94 9.82 3.15
N SER A 134 3.70 9.36 1.92
CA SER A 134 3.64 10.25 0.75
C SER A 134 2.44 11.20 0.76
N CYS A 135 1.36 10.84 1.47
CA CYS A 135 0.16 11.66 1.63
C CYS A 135 0.21 12.61 2.82
N LEU A 136 0.73 12.13 3.96
CA LEU A 136 0.57 12.77 5.28
C LEU A 136 1.89 13.26 5.89
N GLY A 137 3.02 12.91 5.28
CA GLY A 137 4.36 13.18 5.82
C GLY A 137 4.98 11.97 6.51
N SER A 138 6.27 12.08 6.84
CA SER A 138 7.08 10.96 7.34
C SER A 138 7.21 10.98 8.87
N ASP A 139 6.09 11.02 9.56
CA ASP A 139 6.04 10.87 11.02
C ASP A 139 6.15 9.40 11.44
N VAL A 140 6.68 9.14 12.64
CA VAL A 140 6.81 7.80 13.22
C VAL A 140 5.45 7.13 13.36
N SER A 141 4.42 7.87 13.80
CA SER A 141 3.06 7.36 13.97
C SER A 141 2.45 6.92 12.64
N ILE A 142 2.72 7.67 11.56
CA ILE A 142 2.25 7.34 10.22
C ILE A 142 2.94 6.06 9.72
N THR A 143 4.25 5.94 9.98
CA THR A 143 5.03 4.74 9.61
C THR A 143 4.51 3.50 10.33
N SER A 144 4.39 3.56 11.65
CA SER A 144 3.88 2.44 12.47
C SER A 144 2.45 2.08 12.09
N TYR A 145 1.56 3.08 11.90
CA TYR A 145 0.20 2.79 11.46
C TYR A 145 0.17 2.08 10.11
N GLY A 146 0.94 2.57 9.13
CA GLY A 146 1.05 1.98 7.81
C GLY A 146 1.58 0.54 7.84
N ARG A 147 2.55 0.23 8.71
CA ARG A 147 3.08 -1.13 8.92
C ARG A 147 2.02 -2.06 9.50
N GLY A 148 1.37 -1.66 10.58
CA GLY A 148 0.36 -2.49 11.24
C GLY A 148 -0.85 -2.76 10.35
N VAL A 149 -1.38 -1.73 9.68
CA VAL A 149 -2.48 -1.85 8.72
C VAL A 149 -2.08 -2.67 7.49
N GLY A 150 -0.88 -2.42 6.95
CA GLY A 150 -0.34 -3.14 5.82
C GLY A 150 -0.21 -4.64 6.11
N MET A 151 0.31 -5.02 7.28
CA MET A 151 0.40 -6.41 7.70
C MET A 151 -0.99 -7.06 7.82
N ALA A 152 -1.97 -6.37 8.39
CA ALA A 152 -3.33 -6.90 8.50
C ALA A 152 -3.94 -7.24 7.13
N PHE A 153 -3.82 -6.32 6.16
CA PHE A 153 -4.33 -6.56 4.80
C PHE A 153 -3.50 -7.58 4.01
N TYR A 154 -2.18 -7.65 4.28
CA TYR A 154 -1.34 -8.67 3.67
C TYR A 154 -1.74 -10.07 4.15
N LEU A 155 -1.94 -10.27 5.45
CA LEU A 155 -2.40 -11.54 6.01
C LEU A 155 -3.78 -11.93 5.47
N LEU A 156 -4.67 -10.95 5.22
CA LEU A 156 -5.97 -11.18 4.58
C LEU A 156 -5.83 -11.63 3.11
N ALA A 157 -4.76 -11.21 2.42
CA ALA A 157 -4.51 -11.57 1.02
C ALA A 157 -3.78 -12.92 0.86
N VAL A 158 -3.21 -13.48 1.92
CA VAL A 158 -2.43 -14.73 1.87
C VAL A 158 -3.17 -15.89 1.19
N PRO A 159 -4.46 -16.18 1.49
CA PRO A 159 -5.17 -17.27 0.81
C PRO A 159 -5.12 -17.13 -0.71
N LYS A 160 -5.36 -15.91 -1.20
CA LYS A 160 -5.32 -15.64 -2.64
C LYS A 160 -3.94 -15.77 -3.25
N LEU A 161 -2.90 -15.38 -2.52
CA LEU A 161 -1.51 -15.54 -2.95
C LEU A 161 -1.12 -17.02 -3.03
N LEU A 162 -1.57 -17.86 -2.07
CA LEU A 162 -1.37 -19.30 -2.08
C LEU A 162 -2.08 -19.97 -3.27
N GLU A 163 -3.32 -19.59 -3.58
CA GLU A 163 -4.06 -20.06 -4.77
C GLU A 163 -3.29 -19.77 -6.08
N LEU A 164 -2.52 -18.69 -6.11
CA LEU A 164 -1.68 -18.31 -7.24
C LEU A 164 -0.30 -19.01 -7.23
N GLY A 165 -0.11 -19.99 -6.36
CA GLY A 165 1.14 -20.75 -6.24
C GLY A 165 2.30 -19.96 -5.64
N ARG A 166 2.04 -18.87 -4.92
CA ARG A 166 3.06 -18.07 -4.25
C ARG A 166 3.34 -18.58 -2.85
N ASN A 167 4.52 -18.26 -2.34
CA ASN A 167 4.92 -18.51 -0.95
C ASN A 167 5.05 -17.18 -0.19
N PRO A 168 3.93 -16.57 0.29
CA PRO A 168 3.93 -15.21 0.78
C PRO A 168 4.49 -15.01 2.19
N LEU A 169 4.68 -16.09 2.97
CA LEU A 169 5.12 -15.99 4.36
C LEU A 169 6.41 -16.78 4.58
N PRO A 170 7.31 -16.31 5.45
CA PRO A 170 8.52 -17.05 5.80
C PRO A 170 8.22 -18.26 6.71
N ASP A 171 7.13 -18.22 7.47
CA ASP A 171 6.67 -19.28 8.35
C ASP A 171 5.13 -19.27 8.40
N PHE A 172 4.52 -20.47 8.28
CA PHE A 172 3.08 -20.68 8.26
C PHE A 172 2.54 -21.31 9.55
N SER A 173 3.38 -21.44 10.58
CA SER A 173 2.94 -21.97 11.88
C SER A 173 1.95 -21.02 12.56
N ASP A 174 1.03 -21.58 13.34
CA ASP A 174 0.04 -20.80 14.09
C ASP A 174 0.69 -19.77 15.00
N ASP A 175 1.83 -20.11 15.61
CA ASP A 175 2.60 -19.20 16.47
C ASP A 175 3.19 -18.03 15.67
N ALA A 176 3.73 -18.29 14.48
CA ALA A 176 4.24 -17.23 13.60
C ALA A 176 3.12 -16.30 13.15
N LEU A 177 1.99 -16.84 12.70
CA LEU A 177 0.82 -16.06 12.27
C LEU A 177 0.24 -15.21 13.41
N TYR A 178 0.11 -15.79 14.61
CA TYR A 178 -0.31 -15.09 15.81
C TYR A 178 0.66 -13.93 16.16
N ASN A 179 1.98 -14.20 16.11
CA ASN A 179 3.01 -13.20 16.42
C ASN A 179 3.01 -12.05 15.40
N LEU A 180 2.83 -12.31 14.10
CA LEU A 180 2.67 -11.25 13.09
C LEU A 180 1.45 -10.38 13.39
N ALA A 181 0.31 -10.98 13.71
CA ALA A 181 -0.91 -10.26 14.08
C ALA A 181 -0.73 -9.44 15.37
N LYS A 182 -0.06 -10.00 16.38
CA LYS A 182 0.26 -9.31 17.64
C LYS A 182 1.18 -8.10 17.42
N LYS A 183 2.25 -8.24 16.62
CA LYS A 183 3.15 -7.13 16.25
C LYS A 183 2.41 -6.06 15.45
N ALA A 184 1.53 -6.45 14.52
CA ALA A 184 0.69 -5.50 13.78
C ALA A 184 -0.24 -4.69 14.71
N THR A 185 -0.79 -5.31 15.76
CA THR A 185 -1.56 -4.61 16.79
C THR A 185 -0.69 -3.59 17.51
N ALA A 186 0.50 -3.99 17.95
CA ALA A 186 1.41 -3.10 18.66
C ALA A 186 1.82 -1.87 17.83
N GLU A 187 2.04 -2.04 16.52
CA GLU A 187 2.32 -0.94 15.58
C GLU A 187 1.12 0.02 15.47
N ILE A 188 -0.11 -0.48 15.36
CA ILE A 188 -1.33 0.36 15.30
C ILE A 188 -1.53 1.11 16.62
N ASP A 189 -1.35 0.45 17.76
CA ASP A 189 -1.53 1.04 19.09
C ASP A 189 -0.46 2.10 19.36
N CYS A 190 0.80 1.82 19.01
CA CYS A 190 1.90 2.80 19.08
C CYS A 190 1.54 4.08 18.31
N ALA A 191 1.02 3.94 17.09
CA ALA A 191 0.62 5.07 16.27
C ALA A 191 -0.52 5.89 16.90
N ARG A 192 -1.51 5.23 17.50
CA ARG A 192 -2.70 5.87 18.08
C ARG A 192 -2.46 6.54 19.43
N ASN A 193 -1.42 6.13 20.15
CA ASN A 193 -1.07 6.71 21.44
C ASN A 193 -0.38 8.07 21.35
N ASN A 194 -0.01 8.52 20.13
CA ASN A 194 0.57 9.84 19.91
C ASN A 194 -0.51 10.89 19.65
N THR A 195 -0.18 12.15 19.88
CA THR A 195 -1.04 13.28 19.49
C THR A 195 -1.05 13.41 17.97
N LEU A 196 -2.21 13.19 17.36
CA LEU A 196 -2.39 13.19 15.91
C LEU A 196 -3.15 14.45 15.48
N ASP A 197 -2.72 15.05 14.37
CA ASP A 197 -3.49 16.12 13.74
C ASP A 197 -4.73 15.57 13.00
N ARG A 198 -5.63 16.48 12.60
CA ARG A 198 -6.91 16.11 11.96
C ARG A 198 -6.72 15.39 10.63
N GLN A 199 -5.68 15.70 9.87
CA GLN A 199 -5.42 15.06 8.56
C GLN A 199 -4.92 13.65 8.77
N THR A 200 -3.99 13.43 9.70
CA THR A 200 -3.49 12.12 10.08
C THR A 200 -4.63 11.22 10.59
N VAL A 201 -5.50 11.73 11.47
CA VAL A 201 -6.68 10.99 11.96
C VAL A 201 -7.60 10.60 10.79
N ALA A 202 -7.82 11.50 9.82
CA ALA A 202 -8.62 11.19 8.64
C ALA A 202 -7.96 10.10 7.77
N GLY A 203 -6.64 10.17 7.56
CA GLY A 203 -5.89 9.16 6.85
C GLY A 203 -5.89 7.79 7.53
N PHE A 204 -5.91 7.75 8.85
CA PHE A 204 -5.97 6.50 9.62
C PHE A 204 -7.30 5.73 9.44
N ARG A 205 -8.35 6.38 8.91
CA ARG A 205 -9.57 5.67 8.51
C ARG A 205 -9.34 4.63 7.40
N LEU A 206 -8.27 4.74 6.63
CA LEU A 206 -7.90 3.74 5.61
C LEU A 206 -7.64 2.34 6.19
N GLY A 207 -7.29 2.26 7.46
CA GLY A 207 -7.07 1.00 8.17
C GLY A 207 -8.24 0.55 9.04
N TRP A 208 -9.47 1.05 8.83
CA TRP A 208 -10.61 0.79 9.71
C TRP A 208 -10.91 -0.70 9.93
N MET A 209 -10.66 -1.55 8.92
CA MET A 209 -10.86 -3.00 9.02
C MET A 209 -9.71 -3.73 9.73
N ALA A 210 -8.51 -3.15 9.75
CA ALA A 210 -7.31 -3.85 10.24
C ALA A 210 -7.46 -4.41 11.66
N PRO A 211 -8.00 -3.69 12.66
CA PRO A 211 -8.21 -4.25 14.00
C PRO A 211 -9.17 -5.44 14.04
N ILE A 212 -10.15 -5.48 13.12
CA ILE A 212 -11.12 -6.58 13.02
C ILE A 212 -10.42 -7.81 12.48
N VAL A 213 -9.66 -7.65 11.39
CA VAL A 213 -8.88 -8.72 10.75
C VAL A 213 -7.87 -9.32 11.74
N ILE A 214 -7.05 -8.47 12.36
CA ILE A 214 -6.04 -8.90 13.32
C ILE A 214 -6.65 -9.67 14.48
N ARG A 215 -7.75 -9.18 15.05
CA ARG A 215 -8.44 -9.85 16.16
C ARG A 215 -8.96 -11.24 15.77
N LYS A 216 -9.46 -11.41 14.55
CA LYS A 216 -9.88 -12.72 14.04
C LYS A 216 -8.69 -13.66 13.91
N ILE A 217 -7.58 -13.20 13.33
CA ILE A 217 -6.36 -13.98 13.14
C ILE A 217 -5.77 -14.41 14.51
N MET A 218 -5.70 -13.49 15.48
CA MET A 218 -5.20 -13.84 16.83
C MET A 218 -6.05 -14.89 17.54
N LYS A 219 -7.38 -14.95 17.25
CA LYS A 219 -8.26 -15.99 17.79
C LYS A 219 -8.14 -17.32 17.05
N LYS A 220 -7.88 -17.29 15.77
CA LYS A 220 -7.81 -18.48 14.91
C LYS A 220 -6.80 -18.21 13.77
N PRO A 221 -5.48 -18.45 14.02
CA PRO A 221 -4.44 -18.15 13.03
C PRO A 221 -4.62 -18.83 11.68
N GLN A 222 -5.18 -20.05 11.66
CA GLN A 222 -5.44 -20.82 10.44
C GLN A 222 -6.34 -20.08 9.41
N LEU A 223 -7.10 -19.06 9.82
CA LEU A 223 -7.87 -18.23 8.89
C LEU A 223 -6.98 -17.53 7.85
N VAL A 224 -5.71 -17.32 8.17
CA VAL A 224 -4.74 -16.76 7.22
C VAL A 224 -4.49 -17.70 6.04
N LEU A 225 -4.71 -18.99 6.19
CA LEU A 225 -4.44 -20.01 5.17
C LEU A 225 -5.69 -20.40 4.38
N SER A 226 -6.87 -20.22 4.96
CA SER A 226 -8.14 -20.72 4.40
C SER A 226 -9.12 -19.62 3.97
N GLY A 227 -8.91 -18.40 4.41
CA GLY A 227 -9.82 -17.26 4.18
C GLY A 227 -10.96 -17.19 5.17
#